data_b9622ee9957a4e13df5b345cad8466e0
#
_entry.id   b9622ee9957a4e13df5b345cad8466e0
#
_cell.length_a   1.000
_cell.length_b   1.000
_cell.length_c   1.000
_cell.angle_alpha   90.00
_cell.angle_beta   90.00
_cell.angle_gamma   90.00
#
_symmetry.space_group_name_H-M   'P 1'
#
loop_
_entity.id
_entity.type
_entity.pdbx_description
1 polymer ?
#
loop_
_entity_poly.entity_id
_entity_poly.type
_entity_poly.pdbx_seq_one_letter_code
_entity_poly.pdbx_strand_id
1 'polypeptide(L)'
;MKFKVGDKVKVKSLPQIVLLSDSPVRNGFIWCTCEDTDGLGRVIEAGDYFTPEMQDFCGKEFVIEHAIEDGHYILSDGECSWHFIASWLELLSQHYVETFDEE
;
A
#
# COMPACT_ATOMS: atom_id res chain seq x y z
N MET A 1 -5.95 -9.16 5.23
CA MET A 1 -5.24 -8.05 4.57
C MET A 1 -4.75 -7.09 5.62
N LYS A 2 -3.56 -6.59 5.44
CA LYS A 2 -2.93 -5.71 6.43
C LYS A 2 -3.69 -4.40 6.59
N PHE A 3 -4.20 -3.87 5.48
CA PHE A 3 -4.99 -2.64 5.48
C PHE A 3 -6.36 -2.92 4.90
N LYS A 4 -7.29 -1.99 5.12
CA LYS A 4 -8.65 -2.12 4.59
C LYS A 4 -9.10 -0.80 3.98
N VAL A 5 -10.15 -0.87 3.19
CA VAL A 5 -10.74 0.32 2.57
C VAL A 5 -11.12 1.31 3.66
N GLY A 6 -10.76 2.57 3.44
CA GLY A 6 -11.01 3.65 4.38
C GLY A 6 -9.85 3.94 5.32
N ASP A 7 -8.88 3.03 5.43
CA ASP A 7 -7.69 3.29 6.25
C ASP A 7 -6.90 4.44 5.63
N LYS A 8 -6.34 5.28 6.49
CA LYS A 8 -5.48 6.37 6.06
C LYS A 8 -4.04 5.94 6.17
N VAL A 9 -3.32 6.06 5.07
CA VAL A 9 -1.93 5.60 4.97
C VAL A 9 -1.05 6.71 4.42
N LYS A 10 0.25 6.57 4.67
CA LYS A 10 1.27 7.44 4.09
C LYS A 10 2.19 6.58 3.26
N VAL A 11 2.49 7.03 2.04
CA VAL A 11 3.47 6.36 1.20
C VAL A 11 4.85 6.65 1.75
N LYS A 12 5.66 5.61 1.94
CA LYS A 12 7.01 5.76 2.48
C LYS A 12 7.89 6.59 1.55
N SER A 13 8.97 7.11 2.08
CA SER A 13 9.91 7.90 1.28
C SER A 13 10.60 7.02 0.25
N LEU A 14 11.09 7.63 -0.84
CA LEU A 14 11.79 6.89 -1.87
C LEU A 14 13.00 6.10 -1.33
N PRO A 15 13.86 6.69 -0.48
CA PRO A 15 14.96 5.90 0.10
C PRO A 15 14.49 4.68 0.88
N GLN A 16 13.37 4.77 1.60
CA GLN A 16 12.82 3.63 2.33
C GLN A 16 12.36 2.53 1.37
N ILE A 17 11.72 2.92 0.26
CA ILE A 17 11.24 1.96 -0.73
C ILE A 17 12.42 1.29 -1.43
N VAL A 18 13.46 2.05 -1.75
CA VAL A 18 14.67 1.47 -2.35
C VAL A 18 15.29 0.42 -1.44
N LEU A 19 15.27 0.63 -0.12
CA LEU A 19 15.80 -0.33 0.83
C LEU A 19 14.97 -1.63 0.87
N LEU A 20 13.71 -1.58 0.43
CA LEU A 20 12.84 -2.75 0.37
C LEU A 20 12.97 -3.52 -0.93
N SER A 21 13.79 -3.03 -1.85
CA SER A 21 13.96 -3.62 -3.17
C SER A 21 14.55 -5.02 -3.08
N ASP A 22 13.98 -5.95 -3.83
CA ASP A 22 14.46 -7.33 -3.90
C ASP A 22 15.46 -7.56 -5.02
N SER A 23 15.67 -6.55 -5.86
CA SER A 23 16.60 -6.64 -6.97
C SER A 23 17.14 -5.25 -7.28
N PRO A 24 18.23 -5.16 -8.07
CA PRO A 24 18.77 -3.85 -8.42
C PRO A 24 17.75 -2.98 -9.13
N VAL A 25 17.73 -1.71 -8.77
CA VAL A 25 16.85 -0.72 -9.40
C VAL A 25 17.31 -0.50 -10.84
N ARG A 26 16.36 -0.53 -11.78
CA ARG A 26 16.68 -0.33 -13.20
C ARG A 26 15.71 0.70 -13.77
N ASN A 27 16.26 1.75 -14.37
CA ASN A 27 15.47 2.81 -15.01
C ASN A 27 14.43 3.41 -14.07
N GLY A 28 14.73 3.43 -12.78
CA GLY A 28 13.81 3.96 -11.77
C GLY A 28 12.71 3.00 -11.34
N PHE A 29 12.70 1.77 -11.87
CA PHE A 29 11.72 0.74 -11.47
C PHE A 29 12.29 -0.08 -10.32
N ILE A 30 11.52 -0.17 -9.25
CA ILE A 30 11.94 -0.83 -8.02
C ILE A 30 11.02 -2.01 -7.78
N TRP A 31 11.54 -3.23 -7.87
CA TRP A 31 10.75 -4.42 -7.60
C TRP A 31 10.78 -4.76 -6.12
N CYS A 32 9.61 -4.88 -5.51
CA CYS A 32 9.47 -5.23 -4.11
C CYS A 32 8.44 -6.32 -3.94
N THR A 33 8.65 -7.13 -2.91
CA THR A 33 7.65 -8.10 -2.48
C THR A 33 7.42 -7.96 -0.99
N CYS A 34 6.27 -8.40 -0.52
CA CYS A 34 6.00 -8.44 0.91
C CYS A 34 4.92 -9.47 1.20
N GLU A 35 4.85 -9.91 2.45
CA GLU A 35 3.80 -10.79 2.89
C GLU A 35 2.59 -9.99 3.33
N ASP A 36 1.43 -10.51 3.05
CA ASP A 36 0.16 -9.95 3.49
C ASP A 36 -0.80 -11.13 3.70
N THR A 37 -2.03 -10.85 4.04
CA THR A 37 -3.07 -11.88 4.12
C THR A 37 -4.20 -11.54 3.16
N ASP A 38 -4.81 -12.58 2.61
CA ASP A 38 -5.98 -12.37 1.75
C ASP A 38 -7.24 -12.19 2.62
N GLY A 39 -8.39 -12.06 1.97
CA GLY A 39 -9.65 -11.86 2.69
C GLY A 39 -10.08 -13.03 3.55
N LEU A 40 -9.43 -14.19 3.41
CA LEU A 40 -9.71 -15.39 4.20
C LEU A 40 -8.67 -15.66 5.26
N GLY A 41 -7.70 -14.73 5.43
CA GLY A 41 -6.67 -14.86 6.45
C GLY A 41 -5.49 -15.73 6.04
N ARG A 42 -5.40 -16.14 4.77
CA ARG A 42 -4.27 -16.92 4.28
C ARG A 42 -3.11 -16.00 3.97
N VAL A 43 -1.90 -16.46 4.29
CA VAL A 43 -0.69 -15.71 3.97
C VAL A 43 -0.44 -15.77 2.47
N ILE A 44 -0.22 -14.59 1.87
CA ILE A 44 0.09 -14.48 0.45
C ILE A 44 1.32 -13.60 0.29
N GLU A 45 1.99 -13.74 -0.85
CA GLU A 45 3.11 -12.86 -1.20
C GLU A 45 2.65 -11.91 -2.30
N ALA A 46 2.72 -10.62 -2.01
CA ALA A 46 2.38 -9.58 -2.98
C ALA A 46 3.66 -8.99 -3.54
N GLY A 47 3.68 -8.74 -4.84
CA GLY A 47 4.83 -8.13 -5.47
C GLY A 47 4.39 -7.14 -6.54
N ASP A 48 5.18 -6.09 -6.70
CA ASP A 48 4.92 -5.11 -7.74
C ASP A 48 6.13 -4.21 -7.95
N TYR A 49 6.10 -3.47 -9.05
CA TYR A 49 7.10 -2.45 -9.32
C TYR A 49 6.64 -1.10 -8.79
N PHE A 50 7.54 -0.44 -8.06
CA PHE A 50 7.35 0.96 -7.72
C PHE A 50 7.95 1.76 -8.87
N THR A 51 7.08 2.39 -9.66
CA THR A 51 7.48 3.03 -10.90
C THR A 51 7.90 4.48 -10.68
N PRO A 52 8.61 5.09 -11.66
CA PRO A 52 8.98 6.51 -11.51
C PRO A 52 7.79 7.43 -11.30
N GLU A 53 6.67 7.14 -11.94
CA GLU A 53 5.46 7.95 -11.78
C GLU A 53 4.93 7.93 -10.36
N MET A 54 5.12 6.82 -9.65
CA MET A 54 4.64 6.68 -8.28
C MET A 54 5.48 7.47 -7.28
N GLN A 55 6.66 7.96 -7.71
CA GLN A 55 7.52 8.72 -6.80
C GLN A 55 6.85 9.99 -6.29
N ASP A 56 5.93 10.55 -7.06
CA ASP A 56 5.20 11.74 -6.63
C ASP A 56 4.30 11.46 -5.44
N PHE A 57 4.01 10.21 -5.16
CA PHE A 57 3.19 9.81 -4.02
C PHE A 57 3.99 9.70 -2.72
N CYS A 58 5.32 9.64 -2.81
CA CYS A 58 6.17 9.46 -1.64
C CYS A 58 5.96 10.57 -0.62
N GLY A 59 5.78 10.19 0.65
CA GLY A 59 5.60 11.13 1.73
C GLY A 59 4.20 11.72 1.84
N LYS A 60 3.31 11.39 0.92
CA LYS A 60 1.95 11.92 0.92
C LYS A 60 0.99 10.94 1.57
N GLU A 61 -0.15 11.46 2.00
CA GLU A 61 -1.18 10.69 2.69
C GLU A 61 -2.35 10.41 1.77
N PHE A 62 -2.88 9.20 1.88
CA PHE A 62 -4.01 8.77 1.06
C PHE A 62 -4.97 7.93 1.89
N VAL A 63 -6.21 7.86 1.42
CA VAL A 63 -7.19 6.92 1.96
C VAL A 63 -7.26 5.75 0.98
N ILE A 64 -7.24 4.52 1.51
CA ILE A 64 -7.32 3.33 0.67
C ILE A 64 -8.71 3.26 0.04
N GLU A 65 -8.74 3.26 -1.30
CA GLU A 65 -10.00 3.19 -2.05
C GLU A 65 -10.45 1.76 -2.26
N HIS A 66 -9.50 0.88 -2.56
CA HIS A 66 -9.79 -0.53 -2.79
C HIS A 66 -8.67 -1.36 -2.19
N ALA A 67 -9.03 -2.54 -1.71
CA ALA A 67 -8.09 -3.53 -1.23
C ALA A 67 -8.36 -4.81 -2.02
N ILE A 68 -7.37 -5.26 -2.78
CA ILE A 68 -7.51 -6.41 -3.67
C ILE A 68 -6.93 -7.64 -2.99
N GLU A 69 -7.57 -8.79 -3.17
CA GLU A 69 -7.21 -10.01 -2.46
C GLU A 69 -5.78 -10.49 -2.71
N ASP A 70 -5.17 -10.04 -3.80
CA ASP A 70 -3.79 -10.39 -4.13
C ASP A 70 -2.75 -9.57 -3.35
N GLY A 71 -3.19 -8.72 -2.42
CA GLY A 71 -2.30 -7.92 -1.61
C GLY A 71 -1.99 -6.54 -2.17
N HIS A 72 -2.75 -6.08 -3.13
CA HIS A 72 -2.59 -4.74 -3.69
C HIS A 72 -3.65 -3.80 -3.16
N TYR A 73 -3.25 -2.56 -2.92
CA TYR A 73 -4.13 -1.50 -2.44
C TYR A 73 -4.14 -0.38 -3.47
N ILE A 74 -5.31 0.15 -3.76
CA ILE A 74 -5.43 1.21 -4.75
C ILE A 74 -5.52 2.55 -4.06
N LEU A 75 -4.60 3.43 -4.39
CA LEU A 75 -4.57 4.81 -3.94
C LEU A 75 -4.74 5.71 -5.15
N SER A 76 -5.40 6.85 -4.96
CA SER A 76 -5.65 7.79 -6.04
C SER A 76 -5.35 9.21 -5.57
N ASP A 77 -4.82 10.02 -6.45
CA ASP A 77 -4.63 11.45 -6.20
C ASP A 77 -5.79 12.28 -6.76
N GLY A 78 -6.85 11.61 -7.21
CA GLY A 78 -7.99 12.27 -7.83
C GLY A 78 -7.94 12.25 -9.36
N GLU A 79 -6.78 11.98 -9.94
CA GLU A 79 -6.62 11.90 -11.39
C GLU A 79 -6.16 10.52 -11.83
N CYS A 80 -5.18 9.97 -11.12
CA CYS A 80 -4.62 8.67 -11.46
C CYS A 80 -4.70 7.75 -10.25
N SER A 81 -4.95 6.48 -10.50
CA SER A 81 -4.97 5.44 -9.48
C SER A 81 -3.81 4.50 -9.70
N TRP A 82 -3.18 4.08 -8.62
CA TRP A 82 -2.01 3.21 -8.67
C TRP A 82 -2.14 2.10 -7.66
N HIS A 83 -1.52 0.95 -7.96
CA HIS A 83 -1.49 -0.20 -7.08
C HIS A 83 -0.27 -0.12 -6.17
N PHE A 84 -0.47 -0.35 -4.88
CA PHE A 84 0.60 -0.34 -3.88
C PHE A 84 0.54 -1.63 -3.08
N ILE A 85 1.71 -2.15 -2.70
CA ILE A 85 1.77 -3.28 -1.76
C ILE A 85 1.98 -2.73 -0.35
N ALA A 86 1.66 -3.55 0.64
CA ALA A 86 1.62 -3.10 2.03
C ALA A 86 2.96 -2.56 2.53
N SER A 87 4.08 -3.11 2.07
CA SER A 87 5.39 -2.69 2.55
C SER A 87 5.74 -1.25 2.17
N TRP A 88 5.08 -0.68 1.19
CA TRP A 88 5.31 0.71 0.77
C TRP A 88 4.48 1.70 1.59
N LEU A 89 3.59 1.22 2.45
CA LEU A 89 2.61 2.04 3.14
C LEU A 89 2.81 1.99 4.64
N GLU A 90 2.50 3.11 5.28
CA GLU A 90 2.53 3.24 6.73
C GLU A 90 1.14 3.63 7.19
N LEU A 91 0.59 2.88 8.14
CA LEU A 91 -0.76 3.17 8.64
C LEU A 91 -0.73 4.42 9.51
N LEU A 92 -1.59 5.38 9.21
CA LEU A 92 -1.75 6.60 9.98
C LEU A 92 -2.96 6.52 10.90
N SER A 93 -4.10 6.04 10.36
CA SER A 93 -5.28 5.84 11.17
C SER A 93 -6.14 4.77 10.55
N GLN A 94 -6.74 3.95 11.41
CA GLN A 94 -7.62 2.89 10.97
C GLN A 94 -9.02 3.44 10.74
N HIS A 95 -9.69 2.86 9.75
CA HIS A 95 -11.09 3.13 9.53
C HIS A 95 -11.91 2.26 10.47
N TYR A 96 -12.71 2.90 11.31
CA TYR A 96 -13.60 2.17 12.20
C TYR A 96 -15.02 2.28 11.71
N VAL A 97 -15.68 1.14 11.68
CA VAL A 97 -17.14 1.15 11.61
C VAL A 97 -17.60 1.20 13.04
N GLU A 98 -18.19 2.31 13.41
CA GLU A 98 -18.64 2.48 14.77
C GLU A 98 -19.79 1.55 15.05
N THR A 99 -19.64 0.74 16.05
CA THR A 99 -20.74 -0.07 16.53
C THR A 99 -21.17 0.53 17.85
N PHE A 100 -22.43 0.79 17.98
CA PHE A 100 -22.96 1.39 19.17
C PHE A 100 -23.45 0.36 20.07
N ASP A 101 -22.63 -0.09 20.83
CA ASP A 101 -23.10 -0.98 21.85
C ASP A 101 -22.84 -0.31 23.13
N GLU A 102 -22.79 0.28 23.06
CA GLU A 102 -22.41 0.85 23.89
C GLU A 102 -22.79 1.25 24.64
N GLU A 103 -22.69 1.45 24.55
CA GLU A 103 -22.79 1.89 25.28
C GLU A 103 -23.15 1.75 25.83
#